data_911d0e7e407f78537c274f9b89fd6c63
#
_entry.id   911d0e7e407f78537c274f9b89fd6c63
#
_cell.length_a   1.000
_cell.length_b   1.000
_cell.length_c   1.000
_cell.angle_alpha   90.00
_cell.angle_beta   90.00
_cell.angle_gamma   90.00
#
_symmetry.space_group_name_H-M   'P 1'
#
loop_
_entity.id
_entity.type
_entity.pdbx_description
1 polymer ?
#
loop_
_entity_poly.entity_id
_entity_poly.type
_entity_poly.pdbx_seq_one_letter_code
_entity_poly.pdbx_strand_id
1 'polypeptide(L)'
;GEVEITLDFLKDKSKEEISKIMRSNTNKTVFNNLKGVLPQNFLKVVFEILGLSEIKASDLKKEDENKIIEYMKEMKLTARETLSIKAAQVTSGGVKVKEINASTMESKVIKNLYFAGEVIDIDAETGGYNLQMAFSTGYLAGSDF
;
A
#
# COMPACT_ATOMS: atom_id res chain seq x y z
N GLY A 1 7.96 15.38 12.58
CA GLY A 1 6.62 15.80 13.08
C GLY A 1 5.63 14.65 12.94
N GLU A 2 4.53 14.70 13.66
CA GLU A 2 3.46 13.71 13.55
C GLU A 2 2.68 13.93 12.25
N VAL A 3 2.33 12.82 11.58
CA VAL A 3 1.53 12.83 10.35
C VAL A 3 0.33 11.92 10.56
N GLU A 4 -0.89 12.44 10.34
CA GLU A 4 -2.09 11.62 10.33
C GLU A 4 -2.23 10.94 8.97
N ILE A 5 -2.43 9.62 9.01
CA ILE A 5 -2.65 8.76 7.83
C ILE A 5 -4.04 8.17 7.94
N THR A 6 -4.83 8.28 6.88
CA THR A 6 -6.14 7.63 6.79
C THR A 6 -6.05 6.49 5.79
N LEU A 7 -6.45 5.28 6.22
CA LEU A 7 -6.46 4.08 5.38
C LEU A 7 -7.89 3.71 5.00
N ASP A 8 -8.11 3.49 3.71
CA ASP A 8 -9.34 2.88 3.16
C ASP A 8 -9.03 1.46 2.67
N PHE A 9 -9.50 0.45 3.40
CA PHE A 9 -9.31 -0.96 3.06
C PHE A 9 -10.31 -1.49 2.03
N LEU A 10 -11.34 -0.69 1.68
CA LEU A 10 -12.41 -1.07 0.77
C LEU A 10 -12.65 0.01 -0.28
N LYS A 11 -11.57 0.46 -0.94
CA LYS A 11 -11.58 1.55 -1.92
C LYS A 11 -12.66 1.36 -3.00
N ASP A 12 -12.87 0.13 -3.44
CA ASP A 12 -13.80 -0.22 -4.53
C ASP A 12 -15.23 -0.45 -4.06
N LYS A 13 -15.55 -0.20 -2.77
CA LYS A 13 -16.89 -0.37 -2.20
C LYS A 13 -17.40 0.91 -1.55
N SER A 14 -18.65 1.26 -1.83
CA SER A 14 -19.34 2.34 -1.15
C SER A 14 -19.76 1.95 0.28
N LYS A 15 -20.04 2.94 1.12
CA LYS A 15 -20.55 2.73 2.49
C LYS A 15 -21.88 1.97 2.46
N GLU A 16 -22.72 2.23 1.46
CA GLU A 16 -24.01 1.57 1.24
C GLU A 16 -23.86 0.10 0.85
N GLU A 17 -22.88 -0.23 0.01
CA GLU A 17 -22.56 -1.61 -0.36
C GLU A 17 -22.06 -2.41 0.83
N ILE A 18 -21.19 -1.83 1.65
CA ILE A 18 -20.72 -2.47 2.88
C ILE A 18 -21.89 -2.71 3.86
N SER A 19 -22.76 -1.72 4.02
CA SER A 19 -23.99 -1.84 4.84
C SER A 19 -24.86 -3.01 4.35
N LYS A 20 -25.09 -3.13 3.05
CA LYS A 20 -25.86 -4.24 2.47
C LYS A 20 -25.21 -5.59 2.74
N ILE A 21 -23.89 -5.69 2.64
CA ILE A 21 -23.15 -6.92 2.94
C ILE A 21 -23.31 -7.29 4.40
N MET A 22 -23.13 -6.35 5.32
CA MET A 22 -23.28 -6.57 6.76
C MET A 22 -24.67 -7.12 7.14
N ARG A 23 -25.71 -6.70 6.41
CA ARG A 23 -27.11 -7.11 6.64
C ARG A 23 -27.61 -8.23 5.73
N SER A 24 -26.74 -8.79 4.88
CA SER A 24 -27.14 -9.75 3.84
C SER A 24 -27.78 -11.02 4.37
N ASN A 25 -27.40 -11.48 5.57
CA ASN A 25 -28.01 -12.62 6.25
C ASN A 25 -28.21 -12.30 7.73
N THR A 26 -29.47 -12.07 8.12
CA THR A 26 -29.86 -11.67 9.48
C THR A 26 -29.60 -12.73 10.54
N ASN A 27 -29.52 -14.00 10.15
CA ASN A 27 -29.26 -15.11 11.07
C ASN A 27 -27.76 -15.30 11.37
N LYS A 28 -26.88 -14.66 10.60
CA LYS A 28 -25.43 -14.71 10.82
C LYS A 28 -24.97 -13.50 11.62
N THR A 29 -23.77 -13.64 12.21
CA THR A 29 -23.08 -12.47 12.76
C THR A 29 -22.60 -11.55 11.64
N VAL A 30 -22.47 -10.26 11.93
CA VAL A 30 -21.93 -9.26 10.99
C VAL A 30 -20.53 -9.66 10.53
N PHE A 31 -19.72 -10.17 11.45
CA PHE A 31 -18.41 -10.74 11.13
C PHE A 31 -18.47 -11.81 10.03
N ASN A 32 -19.42 -12.75 10.15
CA ASN A 32 -19.59 -13.83 9.16
C ASN A 32 -20.10 -13.32 7.81
N ASN A 33 -20.91 -12.26 7.79
CA ASN A 33 -21.37 -11.64 6.55
C ASN A 33 -20.24 -10.91 5.82
N LEU A 34 -19.25 -10.39 6.54
CA LEU A 34 -18.07 -9.70 6.00
C LEU A 34 -16.92 -10.65 5.58
N LYS A 35 -17.01 -11.94 5.92
CA LYS A 35 -16.03 -12.92 5.44
C LYS A 35 -15.98 -12.92 3.90
N GLY A 36 -14.77 -12.87 3.34
CA GLY A 36 -14.56 -12.77 1.90
C GLY A 36 -14.48 -11.33 1.37
N VAL A 37 -14.82 -10.33 2.18
CA VAL A 37 -14.63 -8.91 1.83
C VAL A 37 -13.26 -8.43 2.29
N LEU A 38 -12.86 -8.84 3.49
CA LEU A 38 -11.56 -8.55 4.08
C LEU A 38 -10.96 -9.82 4.73
N PRO A 39 -9.62 -9.86 4.92
CA PRO A 39 -8.96 -10.97 5.59
C PRO A 39 -9.55 -11.22 6.99
N GLN A 40 -9.82 -12.49 7.31
CA GLN A 40 -10.49 -12.84 8.58
C GLN A 40 -9.73 -12.38 9.82
N ASN A 41 -8.39 -12.42 9.79
CA ASN A 41 -7.57 -11.97 10.92
C ASN A 41 -7.71 -10.46 11.15
N PHE A 42 -7.82 -9.67 10.07
CA PHE A 42 -8.09 -8.24 10.18
C PHE A 42 -9.48 -7.99 10.76
N LEU A 43 -10.50 -8.67 10.24
CA LEU A 43 -11.88 -8.56 10.77
C LEU A 43 -11.95 -8.91 12.26
N LYS A 44 -11.25 -9.97 12.73
CA LYS A 44 -11.20 -10.32 14.15
C LYS A 44 -10.72 -9.15 15.00
N VAL A 45 -9.60 -8.55 14.63
CA VAL A 45 -9.03 -7.42 15.36
C VAL A 45 -9.99 -6.23 15.38
N VAL A 46 -10.60 -5.89 14.24
CA VAL A 46 -11.57 -4.79 14.16
C VAL A 46 -12.76 -5.03 15.10
N PHE A 47 -13.34 -6.22 15.05
CA PHE A 47 -14.52 -6.56 15.85
C PHE A 47 -14.19 -6.66 17.36
N GLU A 48 -13.00 -7.12 17.71
CA GLU A 48 -12.50 -7.11 19.11
C GLU A 48 -12.33 -5.69 19.63
N ILE A 49 -11.68 -4.81 18.86
CA ILE A 49 -11.50 -3.39 19.25
C ILE A 49 -12.84 -2.69 19.44
N LEU A 50 -13.83 -2.98 18.58
CA LEU A 50 -15.14 -2.37 18.66
C LEU A 50 -16.07 -3.03 19.70
N GLY A 51 -15.68 -4.18 20.28
CA GLY A 51 -16.50 -4.94 21.22
C GLY A 51 -17.74 -5.58 20.58
N LEU A 52 -17.69 -5.90 19.27
CA LEU A 52 -18.83 -6.33 18.45
C LEU A 52 -18.67 -7.77 17.90
N SER A 53 -17.81 -8.60 18.48
CA SER A 53 -17.39 -9.90 17.91
C SER A 53 -18.52 -10.85 17.62
N GLU A 54 -19.59 -10.86 18.42
CA GLU A 54 -20.71 -11.80 18.33
C GLU A 54 -22.05 -11.15 17.88
N ILE A 55 -22.01 -9.89 17.44
CA ILE A 55 -23.25 -9.20 17.07
C ILE A 55 -23.90 -9.83 15.84
N LYS A 56 -25.18 -10.21 15.96
CA LYS A 56 -25.98 -10.68 14.82
C LYS A 56 -26.36 -9.51 13.91
N ALA A 57 -26.49 -9.79 12.62
CA ALA A 57 -26.90 -8.78 11.66
C ALA A 57 -28.34 -8.26 11.92
N SER A 58 -29.23 -9.08 12.55
CA SER A 58 -30.53 -8.65 13.04
C SER A 58 -30.48 -7.58 14.12
N ASP A 59 -29.45 -7.62 14.96
CA ASP A 59 -29.29 -6.78 16.16
C ASP A 59 -28.37 -5.57 15.90
N LEU A 60 -27.84 -5.47 14.67
CA LEU A 60 -26.91 -4.41 14.28
C LEU A 60 -27.59 -3.04 14.30
N LYS A 61 -27.25 -2.21 15.28
CA LYS A 61 -27.68 -0.83 15.37
C LYS A 61 -26.96 0.04 14.33
N LYS A 62 -27.60 1.12 13.93
CA LYS A 62 -27.03 2.04 12.94
C LYS A 62 -25.72 2.68 13.42
N GLU A 63 -25.60 2.93 14.72
CA GLU A 63 -24.39 3.46 15.32
C GLU A 63 -23.20 2.50 15.18
N ASP A 64 -23.41 1.20 15.49
CA ASP A 64 -22.37 0.18 15.39
C ASP A 64 -22.00 -0.10 13.94
N GLU A 65 -22.98 -0.09 13.04
CA GLU A 65 -22.77 -0.16 11.60
C GLU A 65 -21.84 0.96 11.12
N ASN A 66 -22.10 2.20 11.54
CA ASN A 66 -21.29 3.35 11.15
C ASN A 66 -19.86 3.22 11.69
N LYS A 67 -19.67 2.78 12.94
CA LYS A 67 -18.33 2.54 13.53
C LYS A 67 -17.54 1.50 12.74
N ILE A 68 -18.18 0.39 12.35
CA ILE A 68 -17.55 -0.66 11.56
C ILE A 68 -17.14 -0.12 10.18
N ILE A 69 -18.02 0.61 9.50
CA ILE A 69 -17.75 1.21 8.20
C ILE A 69 -16.61 2.24 8.30
N GLU A 70 -16.65 3.12 9.28
CA GLU A 70 -15.62 4.13 9.51
C GLU A 70 -14.25 3.48 9.73
N TYR A 71 -14.19 2.43 10.57
CA TYR A 71 -12.96 1.71 10.83
C TYR A 71 -12.38 1.02 9.59
N MET A 72 -13.23 0.57 8.66
CA MET A 72 -12.81 -0.08 7.41
C MET A 72 -12.45 0.91 6.30
N LYS A 73 -13.09 2.08 6.28
CA LYS A 73 -12.93 3.07 5.21
C LYS A 73 -12.07 4.28 5.59
N GLU A 74 -11.97 4.59 6.87
CA GLU A 74 -11.37 5.81 7.36
C GLU A 74 -10.49 5.54 8.61
N MET A 75 -9.79 4.40 8.64
CA MET A 75 -8.92 4.04 9.76
C MET A 75 -7.81 5.08 9.90
N LYS A 76 -7.80 5.78 11.03
CA LYS A 76 -6.81 6.80 11.33
C LYS A 76 -5.63 6.22 12.08
N LEU A 77 -4.43 6.53 11.60
CA LEU A 77 -3.16 6.17 12.22
C LEU A 77 -2.30 7.44 12.35
N THR A 78 -1.53 7.52 13.41
CA THR A 78 -0.56 8.60 13.57
C THR A 78 0.85 8.04 13.39
N ALA A 79 1.51 8.44 12.30
CA ALA A 79 2.93 8.16 12.10
C ALA A 79 3.73 9.25 12.83
N ARG A 80 4.62 8.85 13.74
CA ARG A 80 5.44 9.74 14.55
C ARG A 80 6.85 9.94 14.00
N GLU A 81 7.39 8.88 13.43
CA GLU A 81 8.73 8.88 12.84
C GLU A 81 8.84 7.83 11.73
N THR A 82 9.85 7.95 10.91
CA THR A 82 10.23 6.95 9.91
C THR A 82 11.21 5.95 10.53
N LEU A 83 11.28 4.76 9.95
CA LEU A 83 12.36 3.82 10.27
C LEU A 83 13.71 4.42 9.83
N SER A 84 14.81 3.87 10.38
CA SER A 84 16.16 4.32 9.99
C SER A 84 16.40 4.05 8.50
N ILE A 85 17.31 4.82 7.88
CA ILE A 85 17.68 4.65 6.48
C ILE A 85 18.15 3.21 6.16
N LYS A 86 18.68 2.48 7.15
CA LYS A 86 19.07 1.07 6.99
C LYS A 86 17.88 0.12 6.74
N ALA A 87 16.67 0.56 7.06
CA ALA A 87 15.44 -0.19 6.81
C ALA A 87 14.74 0.23 5.51
N ALA A 88 15.27 1.23 4.79
CA ALA A 88 14.73 1.66 3.52
C ALA A 88 14.90 0.55 2.47
N GLN A 89 13.82 0.25 1.75
CA GLN A 89 13.84 -0.72 0.64
C GLN A 89 14.34 -0.08 -0.66
N VAL A 90 14.14 1.22 -0.80
CA VAL A 90 14.54 2.03 -1.96
C VAL A 90 14.99 3.40 -1.44
N THR A 91 16.02 3.97 -2.06
CA THR A 91 16.48 5.33 -1.77
C THR A 91 16.15 6.25 -2.93
N SER A 92 15.64 7.44 -2.62
CA SER A 92 15.42 8.49 -3.62
C SER A 92 16.66 9.36 -3.77
N GLY A 93 16.97 9.76 -5.01
CA GLY A 93 18.18 10.50 -5.36
C GLY A 93 19.22 9.65 -6.09
N GLY A 94 20.24 10.29 -6.64
CA GLY A 94 21.28 9.61 -7.40
C GLY A 94 21.78 10.44 -8.58
N VAL A 95 22.31 9.77 -9.59
CA VAL A 95 22.76 10.40 -10.84
C VAL A 95 21.54 10.81 -11.67
N LYS A 96 21.46 12.10 -11.99
CA LYS A 96 20.30 12.65 -12.72
C LYS A 96 20.10 11.98 -14.07
N VAL A 97 18.90 11.50 -14.34
CA VAL A 97 18.53 10.82 -15.60
C VAL A 97 18.90 11.64 -16.84
N LYS A 98 18.75 12.98 -16.79
CA LYS A 98 19.12 13.88 -17.90
C LYS A 98 20.60 13.88 -18.25
N GLU A 99 21.47 13.45 -17.33
CA GLU A 99 22.92 13.36 -17.50
C GLU A 99 23.38 11.99 -18.04
N ILE A 100 22.43 11.08 -18.28
CA ILE A 100 22.66 9.73 -18.79
C ILE A 100 22.03 9.60 -20.19
N ASN A 101 22.73 8.91 -21.09
CA ASN A 101 22.17 8.49 -22.37
C ASN A 101 21.24 7.29 -22.16
N ALA A 102 19.95 7.46 -22.43
CA ALA A 102 18.94 6.42 -22.18
C ALA A 102 19.11 5.15 -23.03
N SER A 103 19.85 5.20 -24.13
CA SER A 103 20.06 4.05 -25.01
C SER A 103 21.29 3.21 -24.66
N THR A 104 22.32 3.83 -24.06
CA THR A 104 23.61 3.19 -23.76
C THR A 104 23.93 3.18 -22.27
N MET A 105 23.19 3.94 -21.46
CA MET A 105 23.48 4.19 -20.04
C MET A 105 24.81 4.93 -19.81
N GLU A 106 25.45 5.46 -20.86
CA GLU A 106 26.68 6.25 -20.76
C GLU A 106 26.40 7.65 -20.18
N SER A 107 27.30 8.15 -19.38
CA SER A 107 27.30 9.54 -18.92
C SER A 107 27.44 10.51 -20.09
N LYS A 108 26.58 11.55 -20.14
CA LYS A 108 26.74 12.66 -21.08
C LYS A 108 27.83 13.67 -20.67
N VAL A 109 28.34 13.52 -19.44
CA VAL A 109 29.35 14.45 -18.86
C VAL A 109 30.74 13.86 -18.92
N ILE A 110 30.86 12.55 -18.65
CA ILE A 110 32.17 11.85 -18.60
C ILE A 110 32.09 10.69 -19.58
N LYS A 111 32.94 10.73 -20.59
CA LYS A 111 33.03 9.68 -21.62
C LYS A 111 33.49 8.35 -21.00
N ASN A 112 32.95 7.23 -21.48
CA ASN A 112 33.26 5.87 -21.05
C ASN A 112 32.89 5.58 -19.57
N LEU A 113 32.03 6.39 -18.97
CA LEU A 113 31.45 6.15 -17.65
C LEU A 113 29.98 5.73 -17.83
N TYR A 114 29.61 4.58 -17.32
CA TYR A 114 28.25 4.02 -17.43
C TYR A 114 27.59 3.89 -16.07
N PHE A 115 26.27 4.02 -16.01
CA PHE A 115 25.49 3.89 -14.79
C PHE A 115 24.39 2.85 -14.96
N ALA A 116 24.19 2.03 -13.94
CA ALA A 116 23.11 1.02 -13.92
C ALA A 116 22.56 0.82 -12.51
N GLY A 117 21.28 0.48 -12.42
CA GLY A 117 20.62 0.20 -11.16
C GLY A 117 20.31 1.44 -10.32
N GLU A 118 20.20 1.24 -9.02
CA GLU A 118 19.67 2.22 -8.06
C GLU A 118 20.57 3.47 -7.87
N VAL A 119 21.76 3.46 -8.42
CA VAL A 119 22.62 4.67 -8.46
C VAL A 119 22.03 5.79 -9.33
N ILE A 120 21.15 5.43 -10.25
CA ILE A 120 20.40 6.36 -11.10
C ILE A 120 19.23 6.92 -10.29
N ASP A 121 18.99 8.23 -10.40
CA ASP A 121 17.88 8.91 -9.74
C ASP A 121 16.52 8.50 -10.36
N ILE A 122 16.12 7.25 -10.10
CA ILE A 122 14.85 6.64 -10.48
C ILE A 122 14.36 5.79 -9.31
N ASP A 123 13.20 6.11 -8.80
CA ASP A 123 12.48 5.32 -7.81
C ASP A 123 11.07 5.01 -8.34
N ALA A 124 10.75 3.74 -8.40
CA ALA A 124 9.47 3.25 -8.90
C ALA A 124 8.63 2.67 -7.76
N GLU A 125 7.33 2.53 -8.02
CA GLU A 125 6.41 1.94 -7.05
C GLU A 125 6.81 0.52 -6.65
N THR A 126 6.48 0.14 -5.42
CA THR A 126 6.68 -1.23 -4.93
C THR A 126 5.90 -2.23 -5.78
N GLY A 127 6.56 -3.29 -6.23
CA GLY A 127 5.98 -4.30 -7.13
C GLY A 127 6.99 -4.93 -8.08
N GLY A 128 8.31 -4.81 -7.79
CA GLY A 128 9.37 -5.37 -8.61
C GLY A 128 9.89 -4.42 -9.69
N TYR A 129 9.30 -3.23 -9.86
CA TYR A 129 9.70 -2.26 -10.90
C TYR A 129 11.12 -1.73 -10.70
N ASN A 130 11.56 -1.53 -9.47
CA ASN A 130 12.94 -1.11 -9.17
C ASN A 130 13.96 -2.18 -9.59
N LEU A 131 13.68 -3.47 -9.36
CA LEU A 131 14.50 -4.57 -9.83
C LEU A 131 14.51 -4.66 -11.37
N GLN A 132 13.35 -4.49 -12.00
CA GLN A 132 13.25 -4.47 -13.45
C GLN A 132 14.06 -3.33 -14.06
N MET A 133 14.01 -2.14 -13.46
CA MET A 133 14.82 -0.98 -13.87
C MET A 133 16.31 -1.31 -13.72
N ALA A 134 16.71 -1.88 -12.59
CA ALA A 134 18.11 -2.25 -12.35
C ALA A 134 18.66 -3.25 -13.38
N PHE A 135 17.89 -4.30 -13.69
CA PHE A 135 18.25 -5.29 -14.71
C PHE A 135 18.28 -4.71 -16.12
N SER A 136 17.30 -3.89 -16.48
CA SER A 136 17.23 -3.27 -17.81
C SER A 136 18.38 -2.31 -18.06
N THR A 137 18.70 -1.45 -17.09
CA THR A 137 19.82 -0.51 -17.19
C THR A 137 21.17 -1.22 -17.15
N GLY A 138 21.29 -2.30 -16.37
CA GLY A 138 22.49 -3.16 -16.35
C GLY A 138 22.71 -3.86 -17.69
N TYR A 139 21.66 -4.38 -18.32
CA TYR A 139 21.74 -4.98 -19.64
C TYR A 139 22.19 -3.95 -20.70
N LEU A 140 21.57 -2.77 -20.72
CA LEU A 140 21.92 -1.71 -21.67
C LEU A 140 23.37 -1.26 -21.50
N ALA A 141 23.80 -1.01 -20.27
CA ALA A 141 25.17 -0.59 -19.97
C ALA A 141 26.21 -1.64 -20.39
N GLY A 142 25.86 -2.95 -20.29
CA GLY A 142 26.76 -4.05 -20.68
C GLY A 142 26.69 -4.45 -22.15
N SER A 143 25.73 -3.93 -22.93
CA SER A 143 25.55 -4.30 -24.35
C SER A 143 26.41 -3.47 -25.30
N ASP A 144 27.06 -2.42 -24.83
CA ASP A 144 27.82 -1.46 -25.62
C ASP A 144 29.35 -1.77 -25.62
N PHE A 145 29.75 -2.96 -25.09
CA PHE A 145 31.13 -3.43 -25.01
C PHE A 145 31.40 -4.60 -25.95
#